data_aa28c712b31c43f2845e2bd6f3d74661
#
_entry.id   aa28c712b31c43f2845e2bd6f3d74661
#
_cell.length_a   1.000
_cell.length_b   1.000
_cell.length_c   1.000
_cell.angle_alpha   90.00
_cell.angle_beta   90.00
_cell.angle_gamma   90.00
#
_symmetry.space_group_name_H-M   'P 1'
#
loop_
_entity.id
_entity.type
_entity.pdbx_description
1 polymer ?
#
loop_
_entity_poly.entity_id
_entity_poly.type
_entity_poly.pdbx_seq_one_letter_code
_entity_poly.pdbx_strand_id
1 'polypeptide(L)'
;MKRDRDDTAVAPSSANPSAPVAASTRYACVQTLSGHKRAVSSVKISPDGRWLASSSADMTVRLWSTASWKCAHVLQGHTQGVSDSSFSADSKYIASASDDRTIRLWEVGTAKCLHTMRGHTNFVFCVAFSPQGNLLASGSFDESLRIWDVKTAKCLKILPAHSDPVSGVHFSCDGTLIVSNHDRTRRETFV
;
A
#
# COMPACT_ATOMS: atom_id res chain seq x y z
N MET A 1 -50.97 65.65 -9.74
CA MET A 1 -50.05 65.92 -10.87
C MET A 1 -49.41 64.60 -11.27
N LYS A 2 -49.82 64.07 -12.41
CA LYS A 2 -49.43 62.80 -12.99
C LYS A 2 -47.96 62.83 -13.42
N ARG A 3 -47.24 61.71 -13.26
CA ARG A 3 -46.16 61.32 -14.17
C ARG A 3 -46.08 59.81 -14.24
N ASP A 4 -45.99 59.41 -15.49
CA ASP A 4 -46.20 58.09 -16.04
C ASP A 4 -45.08 57.10 -15.76
N ARG A 5 -45.48 55.87 -15.80
CA ARG A 5 -44.63 54.69 -15.76
C ARG A 5 -44.00 54.47 -17.13
N ASP A 6 -42.71 54.09 -17.11
CA ASP A 6 -42.12 53.37 -18.25
C ASP A 6 -41.76 51.96 -17.82
N ASP A 7 -42.54 51.05 -18.40
CA ASP A 7 -42.31 49.61 -18.39
C ASP A 7 -41.32 49.27 -19.50
N THR A 8 -40.09 48.96 -19.15
CA THR A 8 -39.19 48.28 -20.09
C THR A 8 -39.02 46.85 -19.66
N ALA A 9 -39.74 46.00 -20.41
CA ALA A 9 -39.63 44.56 -20.35
C ALA A 9 -38.22 44.11 -20.79
N VAL A 10 -37.47 43.49 -19.88
CA VAL A 10 -36.22 42.79 -20.20
C VAL A 10 -36.56 41.37 -20.61
N ALA A 11 -36.22 41.04 -21.85
CA ALA A 11 -36.38 39.70 -22.41
C ALA A 11 -35.51 38.68 -21.66
N PRO A 12 -35.95 37.42 -21.52
CA PRO A 12 -35.13 36.39 -20.84
C PRO A 12 -33.96 35.99 -21.75
N SER A 13 -32.77 36.09 -21.19
CA SER A 13 -31.51 35.64 -21.76
C SER A 13 -31.57 34.13 -22.02
N SER A 14 -31.24 33.74 -23.23
CA SER A 14 -31.14 32.37 -23.71
C SER A 14 -30.32 31.49 -22.82
N ALA A 15 -30.91 30.43 -22.30
CA ALA A 15 -30.23 29.35 -21.60
C ALA A 15 -29.18 28.71 -22.52
N ASN A 16 -27.91 28.76 -22.07
CA ASN A 16 -26.84 27.99 -22.66
C ASN A 16 -27.16 26.50 -22.50
N PRO A 17 -27.03 25.65 -23.52
CA PRO A 17 -27.19 24.23 -23.37
C PRO A 17 -26.08 23.69 -22.45
N SER A 18 -26.49 23.13 -21.34
CA SER A 18 -25.63 22.47 -20.39
C SER A 18 -24.70 21.47 -21.08
N ALA A 19 -23.40 21.64 -20.87
CA ALA A 19 -22.40 20.65 -21.23
C ALA A 19 -22.82 19.24 -20.75
N PRO A 20 -22.52 18.17 -21.51
CA PRO A 20 -22.88 16.82 -21.09
C PRO A 20 -22.23 16.52 -19.76
N VAL A 21 -23.06 16.24 -18.77
CA VAL A 21 -22.61 15.73 -17.47
C VAL A 21 -21.85 14.44 -17.76
N ALA A 22 -20.55 14.45 -17.51
CA ALA A 22 -19.71 13.26 -17.62
C ALA A 22 -20.40 12.10 -16.88
N ALA A 23 -20.61 11.01 -17.59
CA ALA A 23 -21.26 9.83 -17.05
C ALA A 23 -20.52 9.44 -15.76
N SER A 24 -21.18 9.55 -14.62
CA SER A 24 -20.62 9.12 -13.34
C SER A 24 -20.37 7.63 -13.43
N THR A 25 -19.11 7.23 -13.46
CA THR A 25 -18.72 5.83 -13.36
C THR A 25 -19.26 5.30 -12.03
N ARG A 26 -20.35 4.55 -12.10
CA ARG A 26 -20.93 3.91 -10.90
C ARG A 26 -20.06 2.72 -10.54
N TYR A 27 -19.25 2.88 -9.50
CA TYR A 27 -18.56 1.76 -8.88
C TYR A 27 -19.59 0.91 -8.12
N ALA A 28 -19.52 -0.41 -8.33
CA ALA A 28 -20.35 -1.37 -7.61
C ALA A 28 -19.45 -2.40 -6.93
N CYS A 29 -19.85 -2.88 -5.76
CA CYS A 29 -19.16 -3.99 -5.11
C CYS A 29 -19.42 -5.26 -5.95
N VAL A 30 -18.37 -5.80 -6.56
CA VAL A 30 -18.45 -7.01 -7.39
C VAL A 30 -18.27 -8.26 -6.56
N GLN A 31 -17.39 -8.21 -5.54
CA GLN A 31 -17.04 -9.36 -4.72
C GLN A 31 -16.60 -8.94 -3.31
N THR A 32 -17.02 -9.72 -2.32
CA THR A 32 -16.53 -9.61 -0.93
C THR A 32 -15.69 -10.83 -0.61
N LEU A 33 -14.43 -10.62 -0.20
CA LEU A 33 -13.52 -11.67 0.21
C LEU A 33 -13.55 -11.81 1.74
N SER A 34 -13.93 -12.99 2.21
CA SER A 34 -14.03 -13.28 3.64
C SER A 34 -13.05 -14.37 4.06
N GLY A 35 -12.53 -14.28 5.29
CA GLY A 35 -11.61 -15.30 5.80
C GLY A 35 -10.70 -14.82 6.91
N HIS A 36 -10.24 -13.56 6.90
CA HIS A 36 -9.48 -13.00 8.02
C HIS A 36 -10.31 -12.99 9.30
N LYS A 37 -9.65 -13.22 10.43
CA LYS A 37 -10.27 -13.29 11.76
C LYS A 37 -10.18 -11.97 12.54
N ARG A 38 -9.36 -11.02 12.05
CA ARG A 38 -9.18 -9.68 12.61
C ARG A 38 -9.10 -8.66 11.49
N ALA A 39 -8.92 -7.38 11.85
CA ALA A 39 -8.85 -6.29 10.90
C ALA A 39 -7.80 -6.53 9.80
N VAL A 40 -8.16 -6.19 8.57
CA VAL A 40 -7.25 -6.13 7.43
C VAL A 40 -6.53 -4.80 7.46
N SER A 41 -5.21 -4.83 7.43
CA SER A 41 -4.34 -3.65 7.52
C SER A 41 -3.89 -3.12 6.16
N SER A 42 -3.66 -4.01 5.20
CA SER A 42 -3.19 -3.65 3.86
C SER A 42 -3.72 -4.61 2.81
N VAL A 43 -3.94 -4.08 1.60
CA VAL A 43 -4.28 -4.87 0.41
C VAL A 43 -3.38 -4.43 -0.75
N LYS A 44 -2.87 -5.40 -1.53
CA LYS A 44 -2.01 -5.16 -2.69
C LYS A 44 -2.42 -6.09 -3.83
N ILE A 45 -2.33 -5.60 -5.06
CA ILE A 45 -2.48 -6.42 -6.26
C ILE A 45 -1.07 -6.70 -6.80
N SER A 46 -0.81 -7.93 -7.23
CA SER A 46 0.46 -8.29 -7.87
C SER A 46 0.62 -7.56 -9.21
N PRO A 47 1.85 -7.21 -9.62
CA PRO A 47 2.09 -6.52 -10.89
C PRO A 47 1.54 -7.27 -12.12
N ASP A 48 1.50 -8.60 -12.09
CA ASP A 48 0.92 -9.42 -13.16
C ASP A 48 -0.62 -9.52 -13.11
N GLY A 49 -1.25 -8.91 -12.09
CA GLY A 49 -2.70 -8.87 -11.91
C GLY A 49 -3.33 -10.19 -11.47
N ARG A 50 -2.56 -11.27 -11.24
CA ARG A 50 -3.10 -12.61 -10.92
C ARG A 50 -3.43 -12.81 -9.45
N TRP A 51 -2.85 -12.00 -8.57
CA TRP A 51 -2.97 -12.17 -7.12
C TRP A 51 -3.40 -10.88 -6.44
N LEU A 52 -4.25 -11.01 -5.45
CA LEU A 52 -4.48 -10.01 -4.44
C LEU A 52 -3.93 -10.52 -3.11
N ALA A 53 -3.12 -9.74 -2.44
CA ALA A 53 -2.65 -10.00 -1.09
C ALA A 53 -3.41 -9.15 -0.08
N SER A 54 -3.78 -9.73 1.05
CA SER A 54 -4.36 -9.00 2.18
C SER A 54 -3.59 -9.34 3.46
N SER A 55 -3.09 -8.33 4.14
CA SER A 55 -2.38 -8.43 5.42
C SER A 55 -3.35 -8.14 6.56
N SER A 56 -3.18 -8.80 7.70
CA SER A 56 -4.14 -8.68 8.80
C SER A 56 -3.49 -8.77 10.20
N ALA A 57 -4.18 -8.13 11.15
CA ALA A 57 -3.91 -8.27 12.57
C ALA A 57 -4.12 -9.71 13.09
N ASP A 58 -4.63 -10.65 12.27
CA ASP A 58 -4.70 -12.07 12.58
C ASP A 58 -3.37 -12.82 12.36
N MET A 59 -2.27 -12.10 12.16
CA MET A 59 -0.90 -12.59 11.96
C MET A 59 -0.67 -13.30 10.63
N THR A 60 -1.58 -13.17 9.68
CA THR A 60 -1.50 -13.84 8.37
C THR A 60 -1.51 -12.84 7.22
N VAL A 61 -0.92 -13.26 6.10
CA VAL A 61 -1.18 -12.67 4.79
C VAL A 61 -1.95 -13.71 3.97
N ARG A 62 -3.03 -13.33 3.32
CA ARG A 62 -3.79 -14.18 2.42
C ARG A 62 -3.56 -13.79 0.98
N LEU A 63 -3.34 -14.79 0.14
CA LEU A 63 -3.23 -14.64 -1.31
C LEU A 63 -4.51 -15.15 -1.96
N TRP A 64 -5.18 -14.27 -2.68
CA TRP A 64 -6.43 -14.54 -3.38
C TRP A 64 -6.17 -14.55 -4.87
N SER A 65 -6.68 -15.55 -5.57
CA SER A 65 -6.63 -15.59 -7.03
C SER A 65 -7.64 -14.59 -7.60
N THR A 66 -7.20 -13.67 -8.45
CA THR A 66 -8.09 -12.69 -9.11
C THR A 66 -9.01 -13.34 -10.14
N ALA A 67 -8.64 -14.51 -10.68
CA ALA A 67 -9.46 -15.25 -11.63
C ALA A 67 -10.68 -15.93 -10.97
N SER A 68 -10.52 -16.42 -9.73
CA SER A 68 -11.58 -17.18 -9.05
C SER A 68 -12.11 -16.50 -7.79
N TRP A 69 -11.44 -15.44 -7.31
CA TRP A 69 -11.68 -14.75 -6.05
C TRP A 69 -11.67 -15.68 -4.82
N LYS A 70 -10.98 -16.82 -4.93
CA LYS A 70 -10.79 -17.76 -3.82
C LYS A 70 -9.44 -17.56 -3.16
N CYS A 71 -9.40 -17.78 -1.84
CA CYS A 71 -8.14 -17.82 -1.11
C CYS A 71 -7.35 -19.05 -1.55
N ALA A 72 -6.21 -18.82 -2.21
CA ALA A 72 -5.33 -19.89 -2.67
C ALA A 72 -4.31 -20.26 -1.58
N HIS A 73 -3.75 -19.26 -0.89
CA HIS A 73 -2.72 -19.47 0.11
C HIS A 73 -2.95 -18.62 1.35
N VAL A 74 -2.53 -19.16 2.50
CA VAL A 74 -2.47 -18.43 3.76
C VAL A 74 -1.03 -18.49 4.26
N LEU A 75 -0.33 -17.36 4.23
CA LEU A 75 1.04 -17.23 4.69
C LEU A 75 1.04 -17.10 6.21
N GLN A 76 1.49 -18.15 6.88
CA GLN A 76 1.52 -18.23 8.35
C GLN A 76 2.96 -18.29 8.84
N GLY A 77 3.23 -17.59 9.95
CA GLY A 77 4.54 -17.62 10.55
C GLY A 77 4.85 -16.39 11.39
N HIS A 78 4.27 -15.22 11.08
CA HIS A 78 4.36 -14.08 11.97
C HIS A 78 3.72 -14.38 13.33
N THR A 79 4.29 -13.83 14.39
CA THR A 79 3.82 -14.06 15.76
C THR A 79 2.97 -12.91 16.30
N GLN A 80 2.86 -11.83 15.52
CA GLN A 80 2.01 -10.69 15.79
C GLN A 80 1.37 -10.17 14.48
N GLY A 81 0.54 -9.14 14.57
CA GLY A 81 -0.18 -8.57 13.44
C GLY A 81 0.75 -8.23 12.26
N VAL A 82 0.24 -8.38 11.06
CA VAL A 82 0.92 -7.98 9.83
C VAL A 82 0.35 -6.64 9.39
N SER A 83 1.22 -5.63 9.33
CA SER A 83 0.82 -4.25 9.05
C SER A 83 0.78 -3.94 7.56
N ASP A 84 1.74 -4.48 6.79
CA ASP A 84 1.84 -4.20 5.35
C ASP A 84 2.44 -5.38 4.59
N SER A 85 2.28 -5.35 3.26
CA SER A 85 2.92 -6.29 2.35
C SER A 85 3.22 -5.64 1.01
N SER A 86 4.23 -6.17 0.29
CA SER A 86 4.64 -5.69 -1.03
C SER A 86 5.01 -6.85 -1.92
N PHE A 87 4.56 -6.85 -3.17
CA PHE A 87 4.98 -7.81 -4.19
C PHE A 87 6.29 -7.38 -4.86
N SER A 88 7.08 -8.35 -5.26
CA SER A 88 8.19 -8.11 -6.20
C SER A 88 7.66 -7.78 -7.60
N ALA A 89 8.45 -7.07 -8.40
CA ALA A 89 8.06 -6.65 -9.74
C ALA A 89 7.72 -7.84 -10.67
N ASP A 90 8.37 -8.98 -10.48
CA ASP A 90 8.12 -10.22 -11.23
C ASP A 90 6.95 -11.06 -10.66
N SER A 91 6.28 -10.57 -9.60
CA SER A 91 5.16 -11.22 -8.92
C SER A 91 5.47 -12.59 -8.29
N LYS A 92 6.75 -12.99 -8.23
CA LYS A 92 7.15 -14.30 -7.66
C LYS A 92 7.27 -14.28 -6.15
N TYR A 93 7.56 -13.13 -5.57
CA TYR A 93 7.79 -12.97 -4.15
C TYR A 93 6.86 -11.93 -3.54
N ILE A 94 6.59 -12.08 -2.26
CA ILE A 94 5.91 -11.09 -1.45
C ILE A 94 6.66 -10.91 -0.12
N ALA A 95 6.87 -9.68 0.28
CA ALA A 95 7.40 -9.33 1.60
C ALA A 95 6.26 -8.89 2.51
N SER A 96 6.33 -9.23 3.79
CA SER A 96 5.37 -8.82 4.81
C SER A 96 6.08 -8.19 6.00
N ALA A 97 5.54 -7.05 6.48
CA ALA A 97 6.01 -6.31 7.64
C ALA A 97 5.08 -6.57 8.84
N SER A 98 5.64 -6.79 10.02
CA SER A 98 4.85 -7.19 11.18
C SER A 98 5.27 -6.50 12.48
N ASP A 99 4.32 -6.46 13.41
CA ASP A 99 4.49 -6.03 14.80
C ASP A 99 5.44 -6.96 15.58
N ASP A 100 5.75 -8.15 15.04
CA ASP A 100 6.76 -9.05 15.60
C ASP A 100 8.22 -8.58 15.37
N ARG A 101 8.40 -7.36 14.82
CA ARG A 101 9.66 -6.68 14.50
C ARG A 101 10.44 -7.34 13.36
N THR A 102 9.79 -8.21 12.58
CA THR A 102 10.42 -8.90 11.46
C THR A 102 9.73 -8.57 10.14
N ILE A 103 10.52 -8.74 9.08
CA ILE A 103 10.01 -8.81 7.71
C ILE A 103 10.18 -10.25 7.27
N ARG A 104 9.17 -10.81 6.62
CA ARG A 104 9.28 -12.14 6.01
C ARG A 104 9.17 -12.05 4.51
N LEU A 105 9.99 -12.81 3.84
CA LEU A 105 9.97 -12.99 2.39
C LEU A 105 9.35 -14.34 2.07
N TRP A 106 8.36 -14.35 1.20
CA TRP A 106 7.60 -15.54 0.83
C TRP A 106 7.63 -15.74 -0.68
N GLU A 107 7.64 -16.98 -1.11
CA GLU A 107 7.42 -17.35 -2.50
C GLU A 107 5.91 -17.49 -2.75
N VAL A 108 5.38 -16.73 -3.73
CA VAL A 108 3.94 -16.65 -4.01
C VAL A 108 3.35 -18.00 -4.43
N GLY A 109 4.05 -18.71 -5.32
CA GLY A 109 3.56 -19.97 -5.90
C GLY A 109 3.48 -21.13 -4.91
N THR A 110 4.35 -21.16 -3.90
CA THR A 110 4.45 -22.26 -2.92
C THR A 110 4.01 -21.89 -1.52
N ALA A 111 3.79 -20.59 -1.26
CA ALA A 111 3.51 -20.04 0.06
C ALA A 111 4.63 -20.29 1.10
N LYS A 112 5.82 -20.64 0.65
CA LYS A 112 6.96 -20.93 1.51
C LYS A 112 7.59 -19.63 2.02
N CYS A 113 7.88 -19.57 3.33
CA CYS A 113 8.74 -18.52 3.89
C CYS A 113 10.20 -18.83 3.53
N LEU A 114 10.80 -17.96 2.72
CA LEU A 114 12.19 -18.11 2.29
C LEU A 114 13.15 -17.52 3.30
N HIS A 115 12.84 -16.32 3.81
CA HIS A 115 13.69 -15.59 4.75
C HIS A 115 12.87 -14.89 5.82
N THR A 116 13.48 -14.75 6.99
CA THR A 116 13.01 -13.88 8.07
C THR A 116 14.11 -12.87 8.36
N MET A 117 13.87 -11.62 8.00
CA MET A 117 14.78 -10.49 8.18
C MET A 117 14.57 -9.91 9.58
N ARG A 118 15.64 -9.88 10.36
CA ARG A 118 15.64 -9.40 11.75
C ARG A 118 16.60 -8.22 11.89
N GLY A 119 16.21 -7.24 12.70
CA GLY A 119 17.05 -6.07 12.94
C GLY A 119 16.30 -4.90 13.51
N HIS A 120 15.09 -4.62 13.06
CA HIS A 120 14.25 -3.60 13.68
C HIS A 120 14.05 -3.91 15.17
N THR A 121 14.09 -2.86 15.99
CA THR A 121 13.94 -2.97 17.44
C THR A 121 12.51 -2.77 17.91
N ASN A 122 11.64 -2.31 17.01
CA ASN A 122 10.21 -2.10 17.26
C ASN A 122 9.39 -2.57 16.04
N PHE A 123 8.07 -2.42 16.08
CA PHE A 123 7.11 -2.83 15.06
C PHE A 123 7.50 -2.34 13.66
N VAL A 124 7.39 -3.20 12.66
CA VAL A 124 7.62 -2.83 11.26
C VAL A 124 6.27 -2.52 10.61
N PHE A 125 6.08 -1.26 10.23
CA PHE A 125 4.80 -0.79 9.70
C PHE A 125 4.65 -0.93 8.21
N CYS A 126 5.73 -0.70 7.47
CA CYS A 126 5.67 -0.64 6.01
C CYS A 126 6.86 -1.35 5.38
N VAL A 127 6.64 -1.87 4.17
CA VAL A 127 7.67 -2.54 3.37
C VAL A 127 7.41 -2.29 1.89
N ALA A 128 8.48 -2.06 1.12
CA ALA A 128 8.42 -1.90 -0.31
C ALA A 128 9.57 -2.62 -1.01
N PHE A 129 9.27 -3.30 -2.13
CA PHE A 129 10.29 -3.79 -3.05
C PHE A 129 10.81 -2.67 -3.95
N SER A 130 12.09 -2.72 -4.26
CA SER A 130 12.64 -1.95 -5.36
C SER A 130 12.08 -2.44 -6.70
N PRO A 131 11.99 -1.58 -7.74
CA PRO A 131 11.52 -1.99 -9.06
C PRO A 131 12.34 -3.12 -9.68
N GLN A 132 13.63 -3.20 -9.34
CA GLN A 132 14.54 -4.25 -9.81
C GLN A 132 14.35 -5.57 -9.02
N GLY A 133 13.64 -5.54 -7.90
CA GLY A 133 13.36 -6.70 -7.05
C GLY A 133 14.53 -7.21 -6.22
N ASN A 134 15.68 -6.53 -6.23
CA ASN A 134 16.89 -6.91 -5.50
C ASN A 134 16.98 -6.32 -4.09
N LEU A 135 16.24 -5.26 -3.82
CA LEU A 135 16.21 -4.57 -2.53
C LEU A 135 14.81 -4.52 -1.93
N LEU A 136 14.76 -4.48 -0.61
CA LEU A 136 13.58 -4.11 0.17
C LEU A 136 13.91 -2.87 1.01
N ALA A 137 12.95 -1.96 1.10
CA ALA A 137 12.95 -0.90 2.11
C ALA A 137 11.88 -1.18 3.15
N SER A 138 12.16 -0.89 4.41
CA SER A 138 11.20 -1.03 5.50
C SER A 138 11.25 0.15 6.44
N GLY A 139 10.08 0.57 6.92
CA GLY A 139 9.93 1.60 7.94
C GLY A 139 9.33 1.01 9.22
N SER A 140 9.81 1.52 10.35
CA SER A 140 9.48 0.97 11.65
C SER A 140 9.13 2.04 12.68
N PHE A 141 8.50 1.58 13.76
CA PHE A 141 8.27 2.33 14.98
C PHE A 141 9.57 2.66 15.74
N ASP A 142 10.70 2.05 15.35
CA ASP A 142 12.03 2.41 15.84
C ASP A 142 12.63 3.65 15.16
N GLU A 143 11.80 4.41 14.40
CA GLU A 143 12.14 5.65 13.70
C GLU A 143 13.15 5.47 12.56
N SER A 144 13.59 4.24 12.31
CA SER A 144 14.56 3.95 11.26
C SER A 144 13.92 3.44 9.98
N LEU A 145 14.54 3.82 8.87
CA LEU A 145 14.37 3.18 7.57
C LEU A 145 15.53 2.20 7.38
N ARG A 146 15.23 0.98 6.92
CA ARG A 146 16.26 -0.02 6.63
C ARG A 146 16.16 -0.49 5.19
N ILE A 147 17.34 -0.71 4.60
CA ILE A 147 17.48 -1.28 3.26
C ILE A 147 18.06 -2.68 3.42
N TRP A 148 17.44 -3.63 2.74
CA TRP A 148 17.78 -5.04 2.82
C TRP A 148 18.10 -5.59 1.44
N ASP A 149 19.05 -6.48 1.37
CA ASP A 149 19.30 -7.31 0.20
C ASP A 149 18.33 -8.51 0.21
N VAL A 150 17.56 -8.65 -0.86
CA VAL A 150 16.52 -9.68 -0.95
C VAL A 150 17.11 -11.08 -0.98
N LYS A 151 18.23 -11.26 -1.67
CA LYS A 151 18.88 -12.56 -1.88
C LYS A 151 19.53 -13.11 -0.61
N THR A 152 20.17 -12.23 0.14
CA THR A 152 20.94 -12.62 1.34
C THR A 152 20.18 -12.39 2.64
N ALA A 153 19.05 -11.68 2.57
CA ALA A 153 18.25 -11.24 3.71
C ALA A 153 19.04 -10.37 4.73
N LYS A 154 20.16 -9.78 4.31
CA LYS A 154 21.00 -8.93 5.16
C LYS A 154 20.55 -7.47 5.09
N CYS A 155 20.60 -6.79 6.23
CA CYS A 155 20.46 -5.35 6.28
C CYS A 155 21.72 -4.71 5.72
N LEU A 156 21.57 -3.94 4.62
CA LEU A 156 22.64 -3.22 3.96
C LEU A 156 22.86 -1.83 4.56
N LYS A 157 21.77 -1.16 4.95
CA LYS A 157 21.82 0.22 5.42
C LYS A 157 20.74 0.48 6.46
N ILE A 158 21.07 1.28 7.45
CA ILE A 158 20.16 1.81 8.46
C ILE A 158 20.20 3.31 8.33
N LEU A 159 19.07 3.93 8.09
CA LEU A 159 18.91 5.37 7.92
C LEU A 159 18.07 5.90 9.09
N PRO A 160 18.63 6.75 9.95
CA PRO A 160 17.85 7.49 10.95
C PRO A 160 17.09 8.61 10.23
N ALA A 161 16.03 8.24 9.53
CA ALA A 161 15.37 9.15 8.59
C ALA A 161 14.40 10.10 9.29
N HIS A 162 13.88 9.72 10.44
CA HIS A 162 12.80 10.44 11.12
C HIS A 162 13.02 10.50 12.63
N SER A 163 12.30 11.41 13.29
CA SER A 163 12.22 11.54 14.75
C SER A 163 10.93 10.95 15.32
N ASP A 164 10.15 10.28 14.47
CA ASP A 164 8.88 9.66 14.79
C ASP A 164 8.74 8.36 13.97
N PRO A 165 7.80 7.47 14.34
CA PRO A 165 7.58 6.21 13.65
C PRO A 165 7.39 6.35 12.14
N VAL A 166 8.11 5.58 11.35
CA VAL A 166 8.01 5.56 9.89
C VAL A 166 6.78 4.77 9.48
N SER A 167 5.78 5.45 8.91
CA SER A 167 4.47 4.87 8.56
C SER A 167 4.34 4.47 7.09
N GLY A 168 5.19 4.98 6.20
CA GLY A 168 5.17 4.63 4.78
C GLY A 168 6.55 4.68 4.15
N VAL A 169 6.76 3.83 3.15
CA VAL A 169 7.98 3.79 2.33
C VAL A 169 7.64 3.37 0.91
N HIS A 170 8.24 4.04 -0.07
CA HIS A 170 8.12 3.68 -1.48
C HIS A 170 9.43 3.95 -2.23
N PHE A 171 9.65 3.18 -3.29
CA PHE A 171 10.69 3.47 -4.28
C PHE A 171 10.11 4.29 -5.44
N SER A 172 10.93 5.14 -6.04
CA SER A 172 10.65 5.70 -7.37
C SER A 172 10.61 4.59 -8.43
N CYS A 173 9.95 4.85 -9.56
CA CYS A 173 9.79 3.84 -10.63
C CYS A 173 11.12 3.33 -11.20
N ASP A 174 12.17 4.15 -11.15
CA ASP A 174 13.53 3.81 -11.59
C ASP A 174 14.38 3.19 -10.47
N GLY A 175 13.90 3.23 -9.22
CA GLY A 175 14.59 2.70 -8.04
C GLY A 175 15.73 3.56 -7.52
N THR A 176 15.89 4.79 -8.02
CA THR A 176 16.97 5.70 -7.61
C THR A 176 16.67 6.48 -6.34
N LEU A 177 15.39 6.66 -6.03
CA LEU A 177 14.94 7.40 -4.86
C LEU A 177 14.06 6.50 -3.97
N ILE A 178 14.14 6.77 -2.67
CA ILE A 178 13.23 6.22 -1.66
C ILE A 178 12.55 7.40 -0.99
N VAL A 179 11.22 7.35 -0.92
CA VAL A 179 10.44 8.29 -0.15
C VAL A 179 9.90 7.59 1.08
N SER A 180 10.01 8.24 2.23
CA SER A 180 9.43 7.77 3.50
C SER A 180 8.70 8.89 4.20
N ASN A 181 7.68 8.55 4.97
CA ASN A 181 6.90 9.50 5.74
C ASN A 181 6.66 8.99 7.17
N HIS A 182 6.33 9.92 8.07
CA HIS A 182 5.90 9.66 9.43
C HIS A 182 4.66 10.49 9.80
N ASP A 183 3.97 10.12 10.88
CA ASP A 183 2.59 10.57 11.12
C ASP A 183 2.46 12.01 11.66
N ARG A 184 3.51 12.59 12.28
CA ARG A 184 3.39 13.85 13.03
C ARG A 184 3.74 15.13 12.29
N THR A 185 4.50 15.06 11.22
CA THR A 185 4.81 16.24 10.39
C THR A 185 4.85 15.82 8.93
N ARG A 186 4.24 16.59 8.05
CA ARG A 186 4.29 16.38 6.57
C ARG A 186 5.72 16.56 6.01
N ARG A 187 6.71 15.90 6.60
CA ARG A 187 8.08 15.90 6.08
C ARG A 187 8.30 14.61 5.31
N GLU A 188 8.42 14.76 4.03
CA GLU A 188 8.87 13.72 3.11
C GLU A 188 10.39 13.76 3.07
N THR A 189 11.03 12.62 3.29
CA THR A 189 12.48 12.50 3.15
C THR A 189 12.78 11.70 1.87
N PHE A 190 13.48 12.35 0.97
CA PHE A 190 14.01 11.72 -0.26
C PHE A 190 15.46 11.27 0.01
N VAL A 191 15.77 10.01 -0.25
CA VAL A 191 17.10 9.42 -0.05
C VAL A 191 17.54 8.75 -1.34
#